data_d13583fb0b2c8d7676f8281d3297dbb7
#
_entry.id   d13583fb0b2c8d7676f8281d3297dbb7
#
_cell.length_a   1.000
_cell.length_b   1.000
_cell.length_c   1.000
_cell.angle_alpha   90.00
_cell.angle_beta   90.00
_cell.angle_gamma   90.00
#
_symmetry.space_group_name_H-M   'P 1'
#
loop_
_entity.id
_entity.type
_entity.pdbx_description
1 polymer ?
#
loop_
_entity_poly.entity_id
_entity_poly.type
_entity_poly.pdbx_seq_one_letter_code
_entity_poly.pdbx_strand_id
1 'polypeptide(L)'
;MIVGMNHFTVIAEDEQKTLAFYVGLLGLTVGHRPDLGFAGAWLYAGGPQAVLHLYFDRPVPAQRAGVIDHMAFTTQNLRAVKARFDQSGAKYDLRQQVGAGTWQLFCYDPNGAKVELDFDAAERP
;
A
#
# COMPACT_ATOMS: atom_id res chain seq x y z
N MET A 1 -22.94 -14.38 -0.75
CA MET A 1 -22.10 -14.35 0.49
C MET A 1 -20.70 -13.90 0.14
N ILE A 2 -20.07 -13.08 0.97
CA ILE A 2 -18.65 -12.69 0.78
C ILE A 2 -17.76 -13.93 0.96
N VAL A 3 -16.82 -14.14 0.05
CA VAL A 3 -15.86 -15.27 0.07
C VAL A 3 -14.42 -14.82 0.25
N GLY A 4 -14.14 -13.50 0.18
CA GLY A 4 -12.80 -12.96 0.37
C GLY A 4 -12.70 -11.49 0.01
N MET A 5 -11.56 -10.88 0.33
CA MET A 5 -11.22 -9.53 -0.09
C MET A 5 -10.71 -9.57 -1.53
N ASN A 6 -11.18 -8.66 -2.37
CA ASN A 6 -10.76 -8.57 -3.77
C ASN A 6 -9.66 -7.51 -3.95
N HIS A 7 -9.97 -6.24 -3.69
CA HIS A 7 -9.02 -5.15 -3.82
C HIS A 7 -9.45 -3.92 -3.01
N PHE A 8 -8.53 -3.02 -2.79
CA PHE A 8 -8.78 -1.63 -2.42
C PHE A 8 -8.66 -0.71 -3.62
N THR A 9 -9.34 0.43 -3.56
CA THR A 9 -9.19 1.48 -4.57
C THR A 9 -8.79 2.78 -3.89
N VAL A 10 -7.75 3.43 -4.42
CA VAL A 10 -7.24 4.71 -3.95
C VAL A 10 -7.39 5.75 -5.06
N ILE A 11 -7.89 6.93 -4.69
CA ILE A 11 -7.89 8.10 -5.56
C ILE A 11 -6.49 8.73 -5.51
N ALA A 12 -5.84 8.87 -6.65
CA ALA A 12 -4.48 9.34 -6.77
C ALA A 12 -4.45 10.69 -7.52
N GLU A 13 -4.07 11.74 -6.82
CA GLU A 13 -3.96 13.08 -7.40
C GLU A 13 -2.76 13.21 -8.34
N ASP A 14 -1.61 12.65 -7.93
CA ASP A 14 -0.38 12.63 -8.71
C ASP A 14 -0.01 11.19 -9.04
N GLU A 15 -0.15 10.84 -10.31
CA GLU A 15 0.12 9.49 -10.82
C GLU A 15 1.57 9.07 -10.54
N GLN A 16 2.55 9.92 -10.85
CA GLN A 16 3.96 9.59 -10.73
C GLN A 16 4.37 9.38 -9.27
N LYS A 17 3.95 10.25 -8.37
CA LYS A 17 4.23 10.10 -6.94
C LYS A 17 3.57 8.87 -6.35
N THR A 18 2.32 8.57 -6.74
CA THR A 18 1.59 7.41 -6.27
C THR A 18 2.22 6.11 -6.74
N LEU A 19 2.64 6.02 -8.01
CA LEU A 19 3.35 4.86 -8.54
C LEU A 19 4.75 4.73 -7.92
N ALA A 20 5.47 5.83 -7.69
CA ALA A 20 6.76 5.79 -6.99
C ALA A 20 6.61 5.21 -5.58
N PHE A 21 5.52 5.48 -4.89
CA PHE A 21 5.23 4.92 -3.58
C PHE A 21 4.88 3.42 -3.66
N TYR A 22 3.83 3.06 -4.36
CA TYR A 22 3.35 1.67 -4.36
C TYR A 22 4.24 0.71 -5.15
N VAL A 23 4.82 1.15 -6.25
CA VAL A 23 5.73 0.33 -7.07
C VAL A 23 7.17 0.48 -6.60
N GLY A 24 7.67 1.70 -6.51
CA GLY A 24 9.07 1.96 -6.17
C GLY A 24 9.42 1.62 -4.73
N LEU A 25 8.62 2.05 -3.78
CA LEU A 25 8.90 1.85 -2.35
C LEU A 25 8.32 0.53 -1.82
N LEU A 26 7.06 0.21 -2.11
CA LEU A 26 6.39 -0.98 -1.57
C LEU A 26 6.56 -2.25 -2.42
N GLY A 27 6.96 -2.12 -3.68
CA GLY A 27 7.28 -3.26 -4.52
C GLY A 27 6.09 -3.94 -5.22
N LEU A 28 4.93 -3.27 -5.30
CA LEU A 28 3.84 -3.73 -6.15
C LEU A 28 4.21 -3.56 -7.63
N THR A 29 3.55 -4.30 -8.52
CA THR A 29 3.79 -4.20 -9.96
C THR A 29 2.54 -3.73 -10.69
N VAL A 30 2.71 -2.83 -11.66
CA VAL A 30 1.64 -2.47 -12.59
C VAL A 30 1.42 -3.63 -13.54
N GLY A 31 0.17 -4.04 -13.73
CA GLY A 31 -0.19 -5.13 -14.62
C GLY A 31 -1.42 -4.81 -15.47
N HIS A 32 -1.96 -5.86 -16.09
CA HIS A 32 -3.11 -5.73 -16.97
C HIS A 32 -4.27 -5.01 -16.27
N ARG A 33 -4.88 -4.09 -16.97
CA ARG A 33 -6.11 -3.38 -16.63
C ARG A 33 -6.96 -3.25 -17.89
N PRO A 34 -8.22 -3.71 -17.89
CA PRO A 34 -9.10 -3.50 -19.03
C PRO A 34 -9.32 -1.99 -19.27
N ASP A 35 -9.69 -1.63 -20.50
CA ASP A 35 -10.11 -0.25 -20.78
C ASP A 35 -11.46 0.01 -20.14
N LEU A 36 -11.46 0.81 -19.07
CA LEU A 36 -12.66 1.17 -18.33
C LEU A 36 -13.22 2.55 -18.70
N GLY A 37 -12.60 3.22 -19.68
CA GLY A 37 -13.02 4.54 -20.14
C GLY A 37 -12.58 5.69 -19.23
N PHE A 38 -11.69 5.45 -18.27
CA PHE A 38 -11.06 6.47 -17.41
C PHE A 38 -9.64 6.06 -17.01
N ALA A 39 -8.84 7.04 -16.62
CA ALA A 39 -7.45 6.82 -16.27
C ALA A 39 -7.30 6.11 -14.90
N GLY A 40 -6.36 5.19 -14.83
CA GLY A 40 -6.05 4.45 -13.62
C GLY A 40 -4.98 3.39 -13.85
N ALA A 41 -4.67 2.65 -12.80
CA ALA A 41 -3.76 1.51 -12.85
C ALA A 41 -4.23 0.40 -11.92
N TRP A 42 -3.89 -0.83 -12.25
CA TRP A 42 -4.08 -1.99 -11.41
C TRP A 42 -2.73 -2.52 -10.96
N LEU A 43 -2.57 -2.68 -9.66
CA LEU A 43 -1.32 -3.11 -9.03
C LEU A 43 -1.46 -4.49 -8.42
N TYR A 44 -0.40 -5.30 -8.59
CA TYR A 44 -0.34 -6.72 -8.25
C TYR A 44 0.76 -6.98 -7.23
N ALA A 45 0.55 -7.94 -6.35
CA ALA A 45 1.52 -8.40 -5.35
C ALA A 45 2.12 -9.76 -5.70
N GLY A 46 2.34 -10.02 -7.01
CA GLY A 46 2.92 -11.28 -7.51
C GLY A 46 1.90 -12.38 -7.83
N GLY A 47 0.66 -12.24 -7.40
CA GLY A 47 -0.45 -13.16 -7.73
C GLY A 47 -1.27 -12.71 -8.94
N PRO A 48 -2.30 -13.46 -9.34
CA PRO A 48 -3.16 -13.15 -10.49
C PRO A 48 -4.19 -12.05 -10.20
N GLN A 49 -4.40 -11.73 -8.92
CA GLN A 49 -5.35 -10.71 -8.47
C GLN A 49 -4.68 -9.35 -8.35
N ALA A 50 -5.25 -8.33 -9.00
CA ALA A 50 -4.90 -6.94 -8.74
C ALA A 50 -5.43 -6.55 -7.35
N VAL A 51 -4.54 -6.36 -6.38
CA VAL A 51 -4.89 -6.10 -4.98
C VAL A 51 -5.16 -4.63 -4.69
N LEU A 52 -4.66 -3.72 -5.54
CA LEU A 52 -4.84 -2.29 -5.43
C LEU A 52 -5.19 -1.70 -6.79
N HIS A 53 -6.28 -0.94 -6.83
CA HIS A 53 -6.66 -0.16 -7.99
C HIS A 53 -6.40 1.32 -7.71
N LEU A 54 -5.87 2.03 -8.69
CA LEU A 54 -5.67 3.47 -8.62
C LEU A 54 -6.63 4.15 -9.59
N TYR A 55 -7.30 5.20 -9.12
CA TYR A 55 -8.08 6.10 -9.94
C TYR A 55 -7.30 7.40 -10.10
N PHE A 56 -6.98 7.74 -11.35
CA PHE A 56 -6.38 9.03 -11.68
C PHE A 56 -7.47 10.03 -12.09
N ASP A 57 -7.09 11.28 -12.28
CA ASP A 57 -7.96 12.35 -12.77
C ASP A 57 -9.24 12.57 -11.93
N ARG A 58 -9.16 12.28 -10.64
CA ARG A 58 -10.24 12.54 -9.69
C ARG A 58 -9.72 13.38 -8.52
N PRO A 59 -10.55 14.32 -8.01
CA PRO A 59 -10.13 15.09 -6.86
C PRO A 59 -10.02 14.20 -5.62
N VAL A 60 -8.91 14.35 -4.89
CA VAL A 60 -8.75 13.71 -3.59
C VAL A 60 -9.58 14.48 -2.56
N PRO A 61 -10.37 13.78 -1.70
CA PRO A 61 -11.17 14.45 -0.67
C PRO A 61 -10.31 15.30 0.26
N ALA A 62 -10.83 16.45 0.70
CA ALA A 62 -10.14 17.29 1.67
C ALA A 62 -9.91 16.55 3.00
N GLN A 63 -10.89 15.78 3.45
CA GLN A 63 -10.74 14.88 4.59
C GLN A 63 -10.13 13.57 4.11
N ARG A 64 -8.92 13.25 4.57
CA ARG A 64 -8.17 12.05 4.17
C ARG A 64 -8.50 10.84 5.05
N ALA A 65 -8.75 11.05 6.34
CA ALA A 65 -9.18 10.00 7.26
C ALA A 65 -10.70 9.73 7.16
N GLY A 66 -11.10 8.49 7.42
CA GLY A 66 -12.50 8.06 7.37
C GLY A 66 -12.75 6.81 8.20
N VAL A 67 -13.91 6.18 8.00
CA VAL A 67 -14.28 4.93 8.72
C VAL A 67 -13.40 3.75 8.36
N ILE A 68 -12.80 3.75 7.17
CA ILE A 68 -11.71 2.81 6.82
C ILE A 68 -10.42 3.45 7.29
N ASP A 69 -9.81 2.88 8.35
CA ASP A 69 -8.59 3.44 8.96
C ASP A 69 -7.37 3.21 8.07
N HIS A 70 -7.13 1.98 7.65
CA HIS A 70 -5.99 1.61 6.82
C HIS A 70 -6.25 0.36 5.98
N MET A 71 -5.38 0.11 5.02
CA MET A 71 -5.23 -1.16 4.33
C MET A 71 -3.92 -1.82 4.77
N ALA A 72 -3.90 -3.15 4.89
CA ALA A 72 -2.72 -3.90 5.32
C ALA A 72 -2.27 -4.90 4.25
N PHE A 73 -0.96 -5.03 4.09
CA PHE A 73 -0.32 -6.01 3.21
C PHE A 73 0.58 -6.95 4.01
N THR A 74 0.51 -8.24 3.74
CA THR A 74 1.51 -9.20 4.19
C THR A 74 2.80 -8.96 3.43
N THR A 75 3.90 -8.78 4.14
CA THR A 75 5.19 -8.36 3.58
C THR A 75 6.31 -9.26 4.12
N GLN A 76 7.41 -9.31 3.40
CA GLN A 76 8.61 -10.06 3.77
C GLN A 76 9.85 -9.16 3.71
N ASN A 77 10.92 -9.59 4.39
CA ASN A 77 12.21 -8.90 4.43
C ASN A 77 12.15 -7.53 5.12
N LEU A 78 11.66 -7.51 6.37
CA LEU A 78 11.55 -6.32 7.20
C LEU A 78 12.80 -5.42 7.14
N ARG A 79 14.01 -5.99 7.26
CA ARG A 79 15.26 -5.23 7.21
C ARG A 79 15.44 -4.49 5.87
N ALA A 80 15.16 -5.17 4.76
CA ALA A 80 15.31 -4.56 3.43
C ALA A 80 14.24 -3.49 3.18
N VAL A 81 13.01 -3.72 3.61
CA VAL A 81 11.92 -2.74 3.50
C VAL A 81 12.22 -1.52 4.35
N LYS A 82 12.63 -1.71 5.61
CA LYS A 82 13.04 -0.62 6.49
C LYS A 82 14.16 0.21 5.86
N ALA A 83 15.19 -0.43 5.31
CA ALA A 83 16.29 0.27 4.64
C ALA A 83 15.81 1.12 3.45
N ARG A 84 14.84 0.64 2.67
CA ARG A 84 14.22 1.44 1.58
C ARG A 84 13.54 2.69 2.11
N PHE A 85 12.77 2.56 3.20
CA PHE A 85 12.11 3.71 3.83
C PHE A 85 13.14 4.72 4.33
N ASP A 86 14.17 4.27 5.03
CA ASP A 86 15.26 5.12 5.55
C ASP A 86 15.97 5.86 4.40
N GLN A 87 16.27 5.18 3.30
CA GLN A 87 16.92 5.76 2.12
C GLN A 87 16.03 6.76 1.36
N SER A 88 14.72 6.48 1.30
CA SER A 88 13.78 7.35 0.60
C SER A 88 13.42 8.60 1.41
N GLY A 89 13.68 8.61 2.71
CA GLY A 89 13.23 9.65 3.63
C GLY A 89 11.72 9.61 3.92
N ALA A 90 11.01 8.58 3.48
CA ALA A 90 9.59 8.39 3.77
C ALA A 90 9.39 8.11 5.26
N LYS A 91 8.43 8.81 5.87
CA LYS A 91 8.11 8.64 7.29
C LYS A 91 7.35 7.33 7.50
N TYR A 92 7.67 6.65 8.58
CA TYR A 92 6.96 5.44 9.01
C TYR A 92 7.02 5.29 10.54
N ASP A 93 6.11 4.50 11.07
CA ASP A 93 6.12 4.01 12.45
C ASP A 93 6.26 2.50 12.42
N LEU A 94 7.29 1.98 13.10
CA LEU A 94 7.56 0.54 13.19
C LEU A 94 7.39 0.09 14.64
N ARG A 95 6.53 -0.90 14.84
CA ARG A 95 6.29 -1.47 16.15
C ARG A 95 6.09 -2.98 16.07
N GLN A 96 6.29 -3.64 17.18
CA GLN A 96 5.94 -5.05 17.32
C GLN A 96 4.62 -5.18 18.07
N GLN A 97 3.69 -5.94 17.49
CA GLN A 97 2.38 -6.17 18.08
C GLN A 97 2.54 -6.94 19.40
N VAL A 98 1.85 -6.49 20.44
CA VAL A 98 1.77 -7.19 21.72
C VAL A 98 0.95 -8.48 21.54
N GLY A 99 1.46 -9.59 22.05
CA GLY A 99 0.83 -10.90 21.95
C GLY A 99 1.34 -11.73 20.78
N ALA A 100 0.91 -11.45 19.54
CA ALA A 100 1.31 -12.23 18.36
C ALA A 100 2.76 -11.97 17.92
N GLY A 101 3.31 -10.80 18.25
CA GLY A 101 4.68 -10.43 17.90
C GLY A 101 4.90 -10.01 16.44
N THR A 102 3.85 -9.93 15.65
CA THR A 102 3.90 -9.41 14.27
C THR A 102 4.54 -8.03 14.24
N TRP A 103 5.49 -7.82 13.36
CA TRP A 103 6.03 -6.49 13.11
C TRP A 103 5.10 -5.73 12.19
N GLN A 104 4.77 -4.50 12.55
CA GLN A 104 3.84 -3.64 11.84
C GLN A 104 4.54 -2.33 11.49
N LEU A 105 4.63 -2.03 10.19
CA LEU A 105 5.14 -0.76 9.70
C LEU A 105 3.96 0.03 9.13
N PHE A 106 3.68 1.18 9.73
CA PHE A 106 2.64 2.10 9.27
C PHE A 106 3.24 3.28 8.53
N CYS A 107 2.65 3.63 7.40
CA CYS A 107 3.04 4.79 6.60
C CYS A 107 1.82 5.39 5.91
N TYR A 108 2.02 6.52 5.23
CA TYR A 108 0.98 7.16 4.43
C TYR A 108 1.45 7.29 2.99
N ASP A 109 0.54 6.99 2.06
CA ASP A 109 0.80 7.23 0.65
C ASP A 109 0.75 8.74 0.33
N PRO A 110 1.12 9.18 -0.88
CA PRO A 110 1.09 10.60 -1.25
C PRO A 110 -0.30 11.24 -1.21
N ASN A 111 -1.37 10.43 -1.21
CA ASN A 111 -2.76 10.89 -1.18
C ASN A 111 -3.32 10.96 0.24
N GLY A 112 -2.58 10.49 1.24
CA GLY A 112 -3.00 10.44 2.63
C GLY A 112 -3.69 9.13 3.04
N ALA A 113 -3.67 8.10 2.19
CA ALA A 113 -4.12 6.77 2.56
C ALA A 113 -3.12 6.11 3.51
N LYS A 114 -3.60 5.60 4.65
CA LYS A 114 -2.78 4.89 5.62
C LYS A 114 -2.58 3.44 5.19
N VAL A 115 -1.34 3.01 5.19
CA VAL A 115 -0.91 1.68 4.78
C VAL A 115 -0.17 1.00 5.92
N GLU A 116 -0.48 -0.26 6.16
CA GLU A 116 0.21 -1.14 7.10
C GLU A 116 0.93 -2.25 6.33
N LEU A 117 2.17 -2.52 6.71
CA LEU A 117 2.94 -3.65 6.23
C LEU A 117 3.20 -4.58 7.42
N ASP A 118 2.68 -5.82 7.31
CA ASP A 118 2.83 -6.84 8.34
C ASP A 118 3.95 -7.82 7.98
N PHE A 119 4.85 -8.05 8.93
CA PHE A 119 5.98 -8.98 8.80
C PHE A 119 5.93 -10.05 9.89
N ASP A 120 6.51 -11.20 9.59
CA ASP A 120 6.59 -12.31 10.53
C ASP A 120 7.30 -11.90 11.83
N ALA A 121 6.80 -12.43 12.95
CA ALA A 121 7.35 -12.18 14.29
C ALA A 121 8.82 -12.59 14.44
N ALA A 122 9.29 -13.55 13.63
CA ALA A 122 10.68 -14.01 13.64
C ALA A 122 11.64 -13.07 12.90
N GLU A 123 11.13 -12.16 12.06
CA GLU A 123 11.97 -11.18 11.36
C GLU A 123 12.56 -10.16 12.34
N ARG A 124 13.62 -9.47 11.90
CA ARG A 124 14.29 -8.41 12.69
C ARG A 124 14.54 -7.19 11.80
N PRO A 125 14.32 -5.96 12.33
CA PRO A 125 14.54 -4.71 11.62
C PRO A 125 16.02 -4.40 11.34
#